data_5175cd496194e062769008336923ee7e
#
_entry.id   5175cd496194e062769008336923ee7e
#
_cell.length_a   1.000
_cell.length_b   1.000
_cell.length_c   1.000
_cell.angle_alpha   90.00
_cell.angle_beta   90.00
_cell.angle_gamma   90.00
#
_symmetry.space_group_name_H-M   'P 1'
#
loop_
_entity.id
_entity.type
_entity.pdbx_description
1 polymer ?
#
loop_
_entity_poly.entity_id
_entity_poly.type
_entity_poly.pdbx_seq_one_letter_code
_entity_poly.pdbx_strand_id
1 'polypeptide(L)'
;MGMTRIRRWGTVCLLLSLAACGADTAGPDDGPTAMPPGDDGPVALTDAQVYARAMASGTWTWYKHSPDTLSPGGNSPHFARLRTRFNVPAATQLDAEGKVKEAILFPDSSIIVKEVYQNGVLSLVAVMLKAGGDPNAGHGEWLWGEYRPGGQVVHSITQDNGSCHNCHITGIDHTRMNDSHP
;
A
#
# COMPACT_ATOMS: atom_id res chain seq x y z
N MET A 1 -45.17 14.29 -29.77
CA MET A 1 -45.24 15.62 -30.41
C MET A 1 -44.13 16.49 -29.83
N GLY A 2 -43.35 17.14 -30.68
CA GLY A 2 -42.34 18.17 -30.39
C GLY A 2 -40.92 17.59 -30.31
N MET A 3 -40.21 17.32 -31.33
CA MET A 3 -39.50 18.09 -32.39
C MET A 3 -38.36 18.98 -31.83
N THR A 4 -37.13 18.46 -32.03
CA THR A 4 -36.03 19.07 -32.82
C THR A 4 -35.47 20.42 -32.38
N ARG A 5 -34.17 20.47 -32.12
CA ARG A 5 -33.29 21.43 -32.79
C ARG A 5 -31.81 21.01 -32.71
N ILE A 6 -31.30 20.67 -33.87
CA ILE A 6 -29.90 20.64 -34.27
C ILE A 6 -29.40 22.07 -34.44
N ARG A 7 -28.22 22.41 -33.96
CA ARG A 7 -27.44 23.55 -34.46
C ARG A 7 -26.02 23.12 -34.76
N ARG A 8 -25.76 23.01 -36.06
CA ARG A 8 -24.42 23.10 -36.68
C ARG A 8 -24.08 24.59 -36.89
N TRP A 9 -22.84 24.93 -36.70
CA TRP A 9 -22.06 26.01 -37.30
C TRP A 9 -20.61 25.67 -36.99
N GLY A 10 -19.64 25.46 -37.79
CA GLY A 10 -19.35 25.97 -39.13
C GLY A 10 -18.20 26.96 -39.09
N THR A 11 -17.14 26.58 -39.88
CA THR A 11 -16.19 27.47 -40.55
C THR A 11 -14.87 27.77 -39.84
N VAL A 12 -13.83 27.10 -40.12
CA VAL A 12 -12.64 27.39 -40.99
C VAL A 12 -12.08 28.81 -40.80
N CYS A 13 -10.87 28.93 -40.37
CA CYS A 13 -9.93 29.95 -40.80
C CYS A 13 -8.52 29.37 -40.90
N LEU A 14 -8.07 29.30 -42.12
CA LEU A 14 -6.74 29.03 -42.65
C LEU A 14 -5.96 30.35 -42.62
N LEU A 15 -4.80 30.42 -42.00
CA LEU A 15 -3.82 31.49 -42.26
C LEU A 15 -2.40 30.92 -42.33
N LEU A 16 -1.86 31.03 -43.51
CA LEU A 16 -0.44 30.91 -43.83
C LEU A 16 0.34 32.11 -43.24
N SER A 17 1.54 31.88 -42.77
CA SER A 17 2.65 32.86 -42.79
C SER A 17 3.97 32.14 -42.62
N LEU A 18 4.72 32.07 -43.71
CA LEU A 18 5.97 32.74 -44.02
C LEU A 18 7.19 32.34 -43.20
N ALA A 19 8.07 31.63 -43.89
CA ALA A 19 9.44 31.33 -43.52
C ALA A 19 10.29 32.61 -43.36
N ALA A 20 11.05 32.67 -42.29
CA ALA A 20 12.21 33.56 -42.18
C ALA A 20 13.43 32.68 -41.93
N CYS A 21 14.32 32.60 -42.93
CA CYS A 21 15.70 32.14 -42.75
C CYS A 21 16.45 33.15 -41.88
N GLY A 22 16.84 32.73 -40.67
CA GLY A 22 17.82 33.44 -39.83
C GLY A 22 19.12 32.65 -39.79
N ALA A 23 20.21 33.33 -40.13
CA ALA A 23 21.54 32.79 -40.27
C ALA A 23 22.07 32.19 -38.96
N ASP A 24 22.67 30.99 -39.08
CA ASP A 24 23.44 30.34 -38.02
C ASP A 24 24.65 31.17 -37.61
N THR A 25 24.63 31.69 -36.41
CA THR A 25 25.84 32.00 -35.69
C THR A 25 26.15 30.82 -34.76
N ALA A 26 27.13 30.01 -35.14
CA ALA A 26 27.70 28.98 -34.30
C ALA A 26 28.21 29.61 -32.98
N GLY A 27 27.46 29.47 -31.93
CA GLY A 27 27.93 29.69 -30.56
C GLY A 27 28.85 28.54 -30.13
N PRO A 28 29.70 28.75 -29.11
CA PRO A 28 30.59 27.71 -28.63
C PRO A 28 29.80 26.50 -28.18
N ASP A 29 30.30 25.34 -28.58
CA ASP A 29 29.80 24.00 -28.24
C ASP A 29 29.78 23.83 -26.70
N ASP A 30 28.67 24.16 -26.07
CA ASP A 30 28.41 23.79 -24.71
C ASP A 30 28.15 22.27 -24.72
N GLY A 31 29.21 21.53 -24.45
CA GLY A 31 29.14 20.07 -24.30
C GLY A 31 27.99 19.69 -23.36
N PRO A 32 27.48 18.45 -23.47
CA PRO A 32 26.30 18.03 -22.75
C PRO A 32 26.48 18.33 -21.27
N THR A 33 25.71 19.29 -20.76
CA THR A 33 25.61 19.55 -19.34
C THR A 33 25.16 18.24 -18.70
N ALA A 34 26.09 17.58 -18.00
CA ALA A 34 25.77 16.37 -17.23
C ALA A 34 24.60 16.73 -16.31
N MET A 35 23.48 16.06 -16.48
CA MET A 35 22.37 16.17 -15.51
C MET A 35 22.96 15.89 -14.12
N PRO A 36 22.62 16.70 -13.11
CA PRO A 36 23.02 16.38 -11.77
C PRO A 36 22.55 14.95 -11.46
N PRO A 37 23.36 14.13 -10.79
CA PRO A 37 22.94 12.81 -10.39
C PRO A 37 21.61 12.98 -9.67
N GLY A 38 20.58 12.31 -10.20
CA GLY A 38 19.27 12.27 -9.56
C GLY A 38 19.46 11.83 -8.12
N ASP A 39 18.72 12.43 -7.21
CA ASP A 39 18.67 11.98 -5.82
C ASP A 39 17.92 10.63 -5.84
N ASP A 40 18.67 9.54 -6.14
CA ASP A 40 18.18 8.17 -6.19
C ASP A 40 17.97 7.62 -4.77
N GLY A 41 17.49 8.46 -3.88
CA GLY A 41 17.04 8.04 -2.56
C GLY A 41 15.94 6.98 -2.69
N PRO A 42 15.75 6.13 -1.66
CA PRO A 42 14.73 5.10 -1.71
C PRO A 42 13.36 5.73 -1.98
N VAL A 43 12.70 5.27 -3.05
CA VAL A 43 11.38 5.77 -3.43
C VAL A 43 10.36 5.26 -2.42
N ALA A 44 9.74 6.19 -1.69
CA ALA A 44 8.70 5.88 -0.73
C ALA A 44 7.50 5.20 -1.40
N LEU A 45 6.96 4.18 -0.75
CA LEU A 45 5.71 3.56 -1.17
C LEU A 45 4.53 4.50 -0.91
N THR A 46 3.52 4.38 -1.74
CA THR A 46 2.24 5.05 -1.56
C THR A 46 1.19 4.11 -0.94
N ASP A 47 0.16 4.67 -0.31
CA ASP A 47 -0.98 3.90 0.20
C ASP A 47 -1.59 3.00 -0.88
N ALA A 48 -1.74 3.52 -2.10
CA ALA A 48 -2.29 2.76 -3.22
C ALA A 48 -1.42 1.54 -3.58
N GLN A 49 -0.09 1.69 -3.54
CA GLN A 49 0.84 0.59 -3.80
C GLN A 49 0.81 -0.46 -2.68
N VAL A 50 0.73 -0.03 -1.41
CA VAL A 50 0.63 -0.94 -0.26
C VAL A 50 -0.69 -1.70 -0.31
N TYR A 51 -1.81 -1.02 -0.56
CA TYR A 51 -3.11 -1.65 -0.72
C TYR A 51 -3.12 -2.64 -1.91
N ALA A 52 -2.58 -2.25 -3.06
CA ALA A 52 -2.50 -3.13 -4.23
C ALA A 52 -1.69 -4.40 -3.94
N ARG A 53 -0.56 -4.28 -3.23
CA ARG A 53 0.24 -5.46 -2.81
C ARG A 53 -0.54 -6.35 -1.85
N ALA A 54 -1.25 -5.76 -0.89
CA ALA A 54 -2.09 -6.49 0.06
C ALA A 54 -3.24 -7.25 -0.62
N MET A 55 -3.79 -6.70 -1.70
CA MET A 55 -4.93 -7.29 -2.43
C MET A 55 -4.50 -8.08 -3.68
N ALA A 56 -3.21 -8.19 -3.95
CA ALA A 56 -2.72 -8.94 -5.10
C ALA A 56 -3.16 -10.40 -5.05
N SER A 57 -3.47 -10.94 -6.23
CA SER A 57 -3.64 -12.39 -6.41
C SER A 57 -2.31 -13.08 -6.17
N GLY A 58 -2.33 -14.24 -5.53
CA GLY A 58 -1.10 -14.98 -5.25
C GLY A 58 -1.29 -15.99 -4.13
N THR A 59 -0.16 -16.55 -3.69
CA THR A 59 -0.16 -17.52 -2.59
C THR A 59 -0.19 -16.80 -1.27
N TRP A 60 -1.24 -17.04 -0.50
CA TRP A 60 -1.43 -16.55 0.85
C TRP A 60 -1.60 -17.70 1.82
N THR A 61 -1.00 -17.62 2.97
CA THR A 61 -1.20 -18.55 4.09
C THR A 61 -2.06 -17.89 5.14
N TRP A 62 -3.14 -18.55 5.53
CA TRP A 62 -4.03 -18.06 6.58
C TRP A 62 -3.49 -18.40 7.97
N TYR A 63 -3.71 -17.52 8.93
CA TYR A 63 -3.46 -17.81 10.34
C TYR A 63 -4.20 -19.08 10.75
N LYS A 64 -3.52 -19.97 11.48
CA LYS A 64 -4.04 -21.31 11.83
C LYS A 64 -4.52 -22.14 10.63
N HIS A 65 -3.96 -21.88 9.45
CA HIS A 65 -4.33 -22.55 8.19
C HIS A 65 -5.81 -22.49 7.83
N SER A 66 -6.57 -21.54 8.41
CA SER A 66 -8.00 -21.41 8.17
C SER A 66 -8.37 -20.04 7.59
N PRO A 67 -9.16 -20.00 6.49
CA PRO A 67 -9.74 -18.76 5.99
C PRO A 67 -10.96 -18.32 6.81
N ASP A 68 -11.38 -19.09 7.81
CA ASP A 68 -12.51 -18.75 8.66
C ASP A 68 -12.22 -17.51 9.51
N THR A 69 -13.26 -16.72 9.71
CA THR A 69 -13.13 -15.57 10.59
C THR A 69 -13.14 -15.98 12.04
N LEU A 70 -12.22 -15.39 12.81
CA LEU A 70 -12.10 -15.58 14.24
C LEU A 70 -12.63 -14.35 14.99
N SER A 71 -13.06 -14.53 16.22
CA SER A 71 -13.43 -13.43 17.09
C SER A 71 -12.19 -13.02 17.89
N PRO A 72 -11.77 -11.75 17.82
CA PRO A 72 -10.67 -11.28 18.66
C PRO A 72 -11.11 -11.34 20.13
N GLY A 73 -10.15 -11.63 21.01
CA GLY A 73 -10.34 -11.54 22.45
C GLY A 73 -10.01 -10.14 22.97
N GLY A 74 -10.51 -9.82 24.16
CA GLY A 74 -10.12 -8.62 24.89
C GLY A 74 -10.44 -7.29 24.16
N ASN A 75 -9.57 -6.32 24.36
CA ASN A 75 -9.73 -4.95 23.82
C ASN A 75 -9.03 -4.79 22.46
N SER A 76 -9.39 -5.60 21.48
CA SER A 76 -8.87 -5.40 20.11
C SER A 76 -9.55 -4.18 19.49
N PRO A 77 -8.80 -3.21 18.93
CA PRO A 77 -9.39 -2.11 18.16
C PRO A 77 -10.01 -2.60 16.85
N HIS A 78 -9.60 -3.77 16.36
CA HIS A 78 -10.21 -4.44 15.22
C HIS A 78 -11.39 -5.29 15.70
N PHE A 79 -12.52 -4.64 15.94
CA PHE A 79 -13.74 -5.28 16.46
C PHE A 79 -14.38 -6.23 15.46
N ALA A 80 -15.29 -7.06 15.97
CA ALA A 80 -16.11 -8.04 15.28
C ALA A 80 -15.33 -9.30 14.87
N ARG A 81 -15.54 -9.80 13.67
CA ARG A 81 -14.85 -11.00 13.21
C ARG A 81 -13.73 -10.62 12.26
N LEU A 82 -12.61 -11.30 12.37
CA LEU A 82 -11.44 -11.02 11.53
C LEU A 82 -10.77 -12.31 11.08
N ARG A 83 -9.99 -12.23 10.02
CA ARG A 83 -9.06 -13.27 9.59
C ARG A 83 -7.76 -12.62 9.12
N THR A 84 -6.66 -13.31 9.30
CA THR A 84 -5.34 -12.80 8.96
C THR A 84 -4.65 -13.72 7.99
N ARG A 85 -3.98 -13.14 6.99
CA ARG A 85 -3.21 -13.86 5.98
C ARG A 85 -1.83 -13.27 5.80
N PHE A 86 -0.92 -14.12 5.39
CA PHE A 86 0.51 -13.85 5.24
C PHE A 86 0.92 -14.14 3.81
N ASN A 87 1.70 -13.25 3.20
CA ASN A 87 2.33 -13.55 1.92
C ASN A 87 3.47 -14.58 2.09
N VAL A 88 4.07 -15.03 0.99
CA VAL A 88 5.10 -16.08 1.01
C VAL A 88 6.27 -15.75 1.95
N PRO A 89 6.90 -14.54 1.91
CA PRO A 89 7.95 -14.18 2.87
C PRO A 89 7.48 -14.27 4.33
N ALA A 90 6.34 -13.70 4.66
CA ALA A 90 5.80 -13.70 6.02
C ALA A 90 5.44 -15.11 6.49
N ALA A 91 4.91 -15.95 5.62
CA ALA A 91 4.50 -17.31 5.93
C ALA A 91 5.67 -18.22 6.37
N THR A 92 6.91 -17.88 6.01
CA THR A 92 8.11 -18.62 6.49
C THR A 92 8.29 -18.55 8.00
N GLN A 93 7.64 -17.57 8.63
CA GLN A 93 7.71 -17.35 10.07
C GLN A 93 6.51 -17.98 10.82
N LEU A 94 5.71 -18.78 10.15
CA LEU A 94 4.65 -19.57 10.79
C LEU A 94 5.17 -20.96 11.18
N ASP A 95 4.65 -21.46 12.30
CA ASP A 95 4.87 -22.84 12.76
C ASP A 95 3.96 -23.84 12.00
N ALA A 96 4.02 -25.11 12.41
CA ALA A 96 3.22 -26.16 11.81
C ALA A 96 1.71 -25.99 12.04
N GLU A 97 1.31 -25.24 13.06
CA GLU A 97 -0.07 -24.91 13.39
C GLU A 97 -0.56 -23.63 12.70
N GLY A 98 0.30 -22.97 11.90
CA GLY A 98 0.00 -21.73 11.21
C GLY A 98 -0.03 -20.50 12.14
N LYS A 99 0.66 -20.57 13.28
CA LYS A 99 0.86 -19.47 14.23
C LYS A 99 2.23 -18.84 14.04
N VAL A 100 2.38 -17.60 14.42
CA VAL A 100 3.68 -16.93 14.38
C VAL A 100 4.61 -17.56 15.42
N LYS A 101 5.79 -17.99 14.98
CA LYS A 101 6.85 -18.54 15.86
C LYS A 101 7.31 -17.50 16.86
N GLU A 102 7.73 -17.94 18.02
CA GLU A 102 8.30 -17.06 19.05
C GLU A 102 9.70 -16.57 18.65
N ALA A 103 10.05 -15.37 19.13
CA ALA A 103 11.39 -14.78 19.02
C ALA A 103 11.95 -14.69 17.60
N ILE A 104 11.10 -14.44 16.61
CA ILE A 104 11.51 -14.24 15.19
C ILE A 104 11.45 -12.76 14.81
N LEU A 105 12.12 -12.45 13.70
CA LEU A 105 11.87 -11.24 12.90
C LEU A 105 11.31 -11.66 11.55
N PHE A 106 10.31 -10.95 11.07
CA PHE A 106 9.81 -11.16 9.72
C PHE A 106 10.84 -10.65 8.70
N PRO A 107 11.08 -11.38 7.62
CA PRO A 107 11.96 -10.91 6.56
C PRO A 107 11.39 -9.68 5.85
N ASP A 108 12.26 -8.90 5.20
CA ASP A 108 11.82 -7.80 4.35
C ASP A 108 10.81 -8.27 3.30
N SER A 109 9.94 -7.38 2.85
CA SER A 109 8.81 -7.66 1.95
C SER A 109 7.73 -8.60 2.53
N SER A 110 7.78 -8.91 3.83
CA SER A 110 6.66 -9.57 4.51
C SER A 110 5.42 -8.69 4.50
N ILE A 111 4.29 -9.29 4.13
CA ILE A 111 2.97 -8.62 4.19
C ILE A 111 2.05 -9.46 5.06
N ILE A 112 1.47 -8.81 6.05
CA ILE A 112 0.43 -9.35 6.92
C ILE A 112 -0.82 -8.53 6.68
N VAL A 113 -1.90 -9.20 6.32
CA VAL A 113 -3.19 -8.56 6.04
C VAL A 113 -4.24 -9.09 7.00
N LYS A 114 -4.84 -8.18 7.76
CA LYS A 114 -5.97 -8.47 8.64
C LYS A 114 -7.25 -7.92 8.00
N GLU A 115 -8.15 -8.80 7.66
CA GLU A 115 -9.46 -8.49 7.11
C GLU A 115 -10.50 -8.47 8.23
N VAL A 116 -11.14 -7.33 8.46
CA VAL A 116 -12.13 -7.14 9.52
C VAL A 116 -13.54 -7.13 8.92
N TYR A 117 -14.41 -7.95 9.46
CA TYR A 117 -15.78 -8.14 8.99
C TYR A 117 -16.79 -7.63 10.01
N GLN A 118 -17.74 -6.82 9.56
CA GLN A 118 -18.89 -6.39 10.34
C GLN A 118 -20.16 -6.94 9.70
N ASN A 119 -20.97 -7.66 10.47
CA ASN A 119 -22.19 -8.30 9.98
C ASN A 119 -21.96 -9.17 8.72
N GLY A 120 -20.83 -9.87 8.67
CA GLY A 120 -20.45 -10.72 7.54
C GLY A 120 -19.90 -9.99 6.32
N VAL A 121 -19.80 -8.66 6.34
CA VAL A 121 -19.27 -7.84 5.25
C VAL A 121 -17.88 -7.34 5.59
N LEU A 122 -16.93 -7.45 4.65
CA LEU A 122 -15.59 -6.87 4.80
C LEU A 122 -15.72 -5.35 4.98
N SER A 123 -15.22 -4.84 6.09
CA SER A 123 -15.36 -3.42 6.47
C SER A 123 -14.03 -2.68 6.54
N LEU A 124 -12.93 -3.40 6.82
CA LEU A 124 -11.60 -2.83 6.94
C LEU A 124 -10.54 -3.86 6.52
N VAL A 125 -9.48 -3.37 5.90
CA VAL A 125 -8.26 -4.10 5.56
C VAL A 125 -7.11 -3.40 6.26
N ALA A 126 -6.57 -3.99 7.33
CA ALA A 126 -5.38 -3.50 8.00
C ALA A 126 -4.16 -4.23 7.43
N VAL A 127 -3.12 -3.49 7.10
CA VAL A 127 -1.92 -4.00 6.42
C VAL A 127 -0.69 -3.61 7.22
N MET A 128 0.19 -4.59 7.44
CA MET A 128 1.56 -4.39 7.84
C MET A 128 2.46 -4.87 6.69
N LEU A 129 3.34 -4.01 6.20
CA LEU A 129 4.34 -4.34 5.19
C LEU A 129 5.74 -4.05 5.75
N LYS A 130 6.60 -5.06 5.81
CA LYS A 130 8.02 -4.93 6.20
C LYS A 130 8.79 -4.31 5.04
N ALA A 131 9.32 -3.11 5.23
CA ALA A 131 9.99 -2.34 4.18
C ALA A 131 11.06 -1.43 4.79
N GLY A 132 12.15 -2.02 5.29
CA GLY A 132 13.19 -1.30 6.04
C GLY A 132 13.92 -0.20 5.27
N GLY A 133 13.82 -0.18 3.94
CA GLY A 133 14.35 0.91 3.11
C GLY A 133 13.36 2.04 2.83
N ASP A 134 12.11 1.92 3.25
CA ASP A 134 11.09 2.95 3.00
C ASP A 134 11.19 4.07 4.07
N PRO A 135 11.22 5.36 3.68
CA PRO A 135 11.31 6.47 4.63
C PRO A 135 10.10 6.59 5.56
N ASN A 136 8.96 5.98 5.23
CA ASN A 136 7.78 5.93 6.07
C ASN A 136 7.75 4.70 6.99
N ALA A 137 8.72 3.79 6.86
CA ALA A 137 8.79 2.62 7.73
C ALA A 137 9.12 3.06 9.17
N GLY A 138 8.24 2.66 10.08
CA GLY A 138 8.36 2.99 11.50
C GLY A 138 8.99 1.86 12.31
N HIS A 139 8.47 1.66 13.49
CA HIS A 139 8.93 0.68 14.46
C HIS A 139 9.05 -0.73 13.88
N GLY A 140 10.23 -1.31 14.00
CA GLY A 140 10.53 -2.64 13.45
C GLY A 140 10.51 -2.68 11.92
N GLU A 141 10.75 -1.55 11.25
CA GLU A 141 10.76 -1.44 9.78
C GLU A 141 9.41 -1.75 9.11
N TRP A 142 8.30 -1.54 9.83
CA TRP A 142 6.96 -1.77 9.31
C TRP A 142 6.30 -0.49 8.80
N LEU A 143 5.65 -0.59 7.65
CA LEU A 143 4.60 0.31 7.19
C LEU A 143 3.24 -0.18 7.72
N TRP A 144 2.43 0.75 8.20
CA TRP A 144 1.12 0.47 8.80
C TRP A 144 0.05 1.22 8.03
N GLY A 145 -0.91 0.52 7.46
CA GLY A 145 -2.00 1.15 6.73
C GLY A 145 -3.33 0.48 7.01
N GLU A 146 -4.41 1.27 7.00
CA GLU A 146 -5.78 0.76 7.07
C GLU A 146 -6.60 1.34 5.93
N TYR A 147 -7.40 0.49 5.31
CA TYR A 147 -8.15 0.81 4.10
C TYR A 147 -9.57 0.27 4.17
N ARG A 148 -10.52 1.00 3.59
CA ARG A 148 -11.82 0.43 3.26
C ARG A 148 -11.66 -0.55 2.08
N PRO A 149 -12.60 -1.49 1.90
CA PRO A 149 -12.68 -2.25 0.65
C PRO A 149 -12.73 -1.30 -0.56
N GLY A 150 -11.85 -1.54 -1.55
CA GLY A 150 -11.68 -0.62 -2.68
C GLY A 150 -10.53 0.37 -2.54
N GLY A 151 -9.79 0.37 -1.41
CA GLY A 151 -8.53 1.12 -1.25
C GLY A 151 -8.66 2.53 -0.71
N GLN A 152 -9.85 2.96 -0.28
CA GLN A 152 -9.99 4.23 0.42
C GLN A 152 -9.21 4.20 1.74
N VAL A 153 -8.31 5.14 1.92
CA VAL A 153 -7.44 5.25 3.10
C VAL A 153 -8.25 5.60 4.34
N VAL A 154 -8.07 4.85 5.41
CA VAL A 154 -8.56 5.12 6.77
C VAL A 154 -7.42 5.58 7.65
N HIS A 155 -6.26 4.89 7.57
CA HIS A 155 -5.00 5.28 8.18
C HIS A 155 -3.91 5.17 7.12
N SER A 156 -3.22 6.28 6.83
CA SER A 156 -2.16 6.33 5.82
C SER A 156 -0.84 5.80 6.38
N ILE A 157 -0.06 5.12 5.53
CA ILE A 157 1.31 4.69 5.85
C ILE A 157 2.25 5.86 6.16
N THR A 158 1.89 7.09 5.79
CA THR A 158 2.67 8.31 6.07
C THR A 158 2.30 8.97 7.39
N GLN A 159 1.26 8.49 8.08
CA GLN A 159 0.85 9.03 9.37
C GLN A 159 1.74 8.52 10.51
N ASP A 160 1.78 9.28 11.61
CA ASP A 160 2.40 8.79 12.83
C ASP A 160 1.72 7.49 13.30
N ASN A 161 2.50 6.44 13.33
CA ASN A 161 2.08 5.09 13.70
C ASN A 161 2.03 4.85 15.22
N GLY A 162 2.16 5.88 16.03
CA GLY A 162 2.20 5.75 17.49
C GLY A 162 0.99 5.01 18.06
N SER A 163 -0.20 5.22 17.51
CA SER A 163 -1.42 4.51 17.95
C SER A 163 -1.38 3.01 17.63
N CYS A 164 -0.88 2.64 16.46
CA CYS A 164 -0.70 1.24 16.07
C CYS A 164 0.40 0.60 16.93
N HIS A 165 1.57 1.26 16.98
CA HIS A 165 2.74 0.77 17.69
C HIS A 165 2.46 0.54 19.17
N ASN A 166 1.77 1.45 19.89
CA ASN A 166 1.48 1.31 21.31
C ASN A 166 0.75 0.00 21.66
N CYS A 167 -0.12 -0.48 20.76
CA CYS A 167 -0.77 -1.77 20.92
C CYS A 167 0.12 -2.94 20.47
N HIS A 168 0.96 -2.74 19.47
CA HIS A 168 1.74 -3.80 18.83
C HIS A 168 3.13 -4.01 19.42
N ILE A 169 3.65 -3.06 20.23
CA ILE A 169 5.01 -3.10 20.79
C ILE A 169 5.34 -4.37 21.57
N THR A 170 4.34 -4.99 22.21
CA THR A 170 4.54 -6.23 22.98
C THR A 170 4.41 -7.49 22.12
N GLY A 171 4.15 -7.35 20.84
CA GLY A 171 4.01 -8.47 19.92
C GLY A 171 5.35 -8.94 19.35
N ILE A 172 5.33 -10.14 18.78
CA ILE A 172 6.48 -10.72 18.09
C ILE A 172 6.76 -9.86 16.85
N ASP A 173 7.95 -9.25 16.80
CA ASP A 173 8.31 -8.28 15.75
C ASP A 173 7.17 -7.26 15.50
N HIS A 174 6.58 -6.72 16.55
CA HIS A 174 5.47 -5.76 16.52
C HIS A 174 4.16 -6.27 15.86
N THR A 175 3.98 -7.57 15.64
CA THR A 175 2.77 -8.07 14.96
C THR A 175 1.59 -8.31 15.90
N ARG A 176 1.84 -8.52 17.18
CA ARG A 176 0.84 -8.89 18.20
C ARG A 176 -0.11 -10.02 17.75
N MET A 177 0.44 -10.99 17.05
CA MET A 177 -0.30 -12.17 16.56
C MET A 177 -0.32 -13.26 17.62
N ASN A 178 -1.49 -13.51 18.20
CA ASN A 178 -1.74 -14.61 19.16
C ASN A 178 -3.22 -15.00 19.12
N ASP A 179 -3.62 -15.96 19.96
CA ASP A 179 -4.99 -16.47 19.99
C ASP A 179 -6.05 -15.45 20.41
N SER A 180 -5.66 -14.38 21.10
CA SER A 180 -6.55 -13.27 21.46
C SER A 180 -6.54 -12.14 20.42
N HIS A 181 -5.56 -12.16 19.51
CA HIS A 181 -5.40 -11.17 18.43
C HIS A 181 -5.00 -11.91 17.15
N PRO A 182 -5.90 -12.74 16.59
CA PRO A 182 -5.63 -13.54 15.42
C PRO A 182 -5.51 -12.72 14.13
#